data_47dd6b847f6db0a9b88a8bddc9789422
#
_entry.id   47dd6b847f6db0a9b88a8bddc9789422
#
_cell.length_a   1.000
_cell.length_b   1.000
_cell.length_c   1.000
_cell.angle_alpha   90.00
_cell.angle_beta   90.00
_cell.angle_gamma   90.00
#
_symmetry.space_group_name_H-M   'P 1'
#
loop_
_entity.id
_entity.type
_entity.pdbx_description
1 polymer ?
#
loop_
_entity_poly.entity_id
_entity_poly.type
_entity_poly.pdbx_seq_one_letter_code
_entity_poly.pdbx_strand_id
1 'polypeptide(L)' 'MEAEKKGLTVQELCDKLTLICHSGFANAVVRHVDGDLVRPVTDVEMVGEEIALLTSRG' A
#
# COMPACT_ATOMS: atom_id res chain seq x y z
N MET A 1 -6.07 4.62 -22.30
CA MET A 1 -5.87 4.21 -21.35
C MET A 1 -4.61 3.75 -21.11
N GLU A 2 -4.06 3.85 -20.21
CA GLU A 2 -2.87 3.52 -20.00
C GLU A 2 -2.78 2.22 -19.58
N ALA A 3 -2.24 1.49 -20.15
CA ALA A 3 -2.14 0.23 -19.89
C ALA A 3 -1.06 -0.11 -18.95
N GLU A 4 -0.06 0.71 -18.86
CA GLU A 4 0.96 0.37 -18.03
C GLU A 4 1.00 1.09 -16.80
N LYS A 5 0.76 0.50 -15.67
CA LYS A 5 0.77 1.17 -14.47
C LYS A 5 1.89 0.63 -13.66
N LYS A 6 2.84 1.43 -13.33
CA LYS A 6 3.99 1.00 -12.62
C LYS A 6 3.85 1.03 -11.12
N GLY A 7 2.73 1.41 -10.61
CA GLY A 7 2.50 1.43 -9.18
C GLY A 7 1.16 2.02 -8.89
N LEU A 8 0.82 2.16 -7.62
CA LEU A 8 -0.44 2.74 -7.23
C LEU A 8 -0.36 4.24 -7.33
N THR A 9 -1.42 4.85 -7.81
CA THR A 9 -1.51 6.31 -7.75
C THR A 9 -1.89 6.71 -6.34
N VAL A 10 -1.83 7.98 -6.05
CA VAL A 10 -2.22 8.49 -4.74
C VAL A 10 -3.67 8.12 -4.46
N GLN A 11 -4.53 8.23 -5.45
CA GLN A 11 -5.94 7.92 -5.26
C GLN A 11 -6.14 6.44 -4.98
N GLU A 12 -5.43 5.59 -5.68
CA GLU A 12 -5.56 4.16 -5.49
C GLU A 12 -5.08 3.74 -4.11
N LEU A 13 -3.99 4.32 -3.66
CA LEU A 13 -3.47 4.02 -2.34
C LEU A 13 -4.45 4.53 -1.27
N CYS A 14 -5.01 5.68 -1.49
CA CYS A 14 -5.98 6.25 -0.57
C CYS A 14 -7.18 5.32 -0.42
N ASP A 15 -7.67 4.78 -1.53
CA ASP A 15 -8.80 3.88 -1.50
C ASP A 15 -8.47 2.59 -0.75
N LYS A 16 -7.28 2.06 -0.97
CA LYS A 16 -6.89 0.84 -0.28
C LYS A 16 -6.74 1.07 1.21
N LEU A 17 -6.14 2.19 1.59
CA LEU A 17 -5.98 2.50 3.01
C LEU A 17 -7.32 2.76 3.68
N THR A 18 -8.26 3.33 2.95
CA THR A 18 -9.60 3.55 3.47
C THR A 18 -10.28 2.21 3.79
N LEU A 19 -10.11 1.24 2.92
CA LEU A 19 -10.67 -0.08 3.15
C LEU A 19 -10.03 -0.73 4.38
N ILE A 20 -8.74 -0.60 4.52
CA ILE A 20 -8.03 -1.15 5.67
C ILE A 20 -8.53 -0.49 6.95
N CYS A 21 -8.71 0.81 6.90
CA CYS A 21 -9.18 1.58 8.03
C CYS A 21 -10.58 1.11 8.45
N HIS A 22 -11.46 0.91 7.47
CA HIS A 22 -12.82 0.49 7.75
C HIS A 22 -12.90 -0.98 8.18
N SER A 23 -11.86 -1.74 7.91
CA SER A 23 -11.83 -3.12 8.34
C SER A 23 -11.34 -3.28 9.78
N GLY A 24 -11.04 -2.18 10.44
CA GLY A 24 -10.66 -2.24 11.83
C GLY A 24 -9.17 -2.13 12.07
N PHE A 25 -8.40 -1.82 11.04
CA PHE A 25 -6.96 -1.75 11.17
C PHE A 25 -6.43 -0.33 11.09
N ALA A 26 -7.23 0.62 11.53
CA ALA A 26 -6.85 2.03 11.43
C ALA A 26 -5.57 2.37 12.19
N ASN A 27 -5.24 1.58 13.21
CA ASN A 27 -4.06 1.85 14.00
C ASN A 27 -2.85 1.04 13.55
N ALA A 28 -2.96 0.32 12.46
CA ALA A 28 -1.84 -0.46 11.95
C ALA A 28 -0.74 0.48 11.48
N VAL A 29 0.51 0.09 11.70
CA VAL A 29 1.64 0.91 11.30
C VAL A 29 2.00 0.59 9.86
N VAL A 30 2.21 1.60 9.04
CA VAL A 30 2.55 1.41 7.65
C VAL A 30 4.05 1.20 7.53
N ARG A 31 4.49 0.15 6.85
CA ARG A 31 5.90 -0.14 6.67
C ARG A 31 6.16 -0.44 5.20
N HIS A 32 7.38 -0.19 4.76
CA HIS A 32 7.77 -0.40 3.37
C HIS A 32 8.74 -1.56 3.31
N VAL A 33 8.51 -2.48 2.45
CA VAL A 33 9.30 -3.69 2.35
C VAL A 33 10.74 -3.41 2.01
N ASP A 34 10.95 -2.64 0.97
CA ASP A 34 12.28 -2.39 0.50
C ASP A 34 12.97 -1.25 1.15
N GLY A 35 12.26 -0.34 1.72
CA GLY A 35 12.85 0.88 2.23
C GLY A 35 13.30 1.83 1.14
N ASP A 36 12.96 1.53 -0.11
CA ASP A 36 13.40 2.34 -1.21
C ASP A 36 12.25 3.25 -1.60
N LEU A 37 12.35 4.53 -1.31
CA LEU A 37 11.28 5.47 -1.54
C LEU A 37 11.14 5.88 -2.98
N VAL A 38 12.07 5.49 -3.82
CA VAL A 38 11.99 5.84 -5.22
C VAL A 38 11.16 4.85 -6.01
N ARG A 39 11.07 3.61 -5.54
CA ARG A 39 10.33 2.62 -6.28
C ARG A 39 8.85 2.79 -6.12
N PRO A 40 8.07 2.56 -7.16
CA PRO A 40 6.62 2.67 -7.05
C PRO A 40 6.07 1.59 -6.15
N VAL A 41 5.10 1.94 -5.34
CA VAL A 41 4.39 0.99 -4.51
C VAL A 41 3.35 0.33 -5.38
N THR A 42 3.31 -0.98 -5.41
CA THR A 42 2.37 -1.69 -6.27
C THR A 42 1.20 -2.27 -5.51
N ASP A 43 1.31 -2.39 -4.19
CA ASP A 43 0.20 -2.93 -3.42
C ASP A 43 0.39 -2.64 -1.94
N VAL A 44 -0.66 -2.86 -1.17
CA VAL A 44 -0.64 -2.71 0.26
C VAL A 44 -1.34 -3.93 0.83
N GLU A 45 -0.72 -4.60 1.78
CA GLU A 45 -1.39 -5.72 2.38
C GLU A 45 -1.16 -5.75 3.88
N MET A 46 -2.08 -6.34 4.61
CA MET A 46 -1.96 -6.45 6.05
C MET A 46 -1.13 -7.66 6.41
N VAL A 47 -0.19 -7.47 7.31
CA VAL A 47 0.61 -8.55 7.83
C VAL A 47 0.21 -8.67 9.29
N GLY A 48 -0.63 -9.62 9.60
CA GLY A 48 -1.20 -9.71 10.94
C GLY A 48 -2.24 -8.60 11.09
N GLU A 49 -2.34 -8.06 12.26
CA GLU A 49 -3.31 -7.01 12.53
C GLU A 49 -2.66 -5.70 12.89
N GLU A 50 -1.36 -5.63 12.86
CA GLU A 50 -0.67 -4.44 13.29
C GLU A 50 0.16 -3.76 12.25
N ILE A 51 0.40 -4.38 11.13
CA ILE A 51 1.26 -3.80 10.11
C ILE A 51 0.61 -3.80 8.74
N ALA A 52 0.58 -2.65 8.12
CA ALA A 52 0.15 -2.52 6.74
C ALA A 52 1.42 -2.39 5.91
N LEU A 53 1.68 -3.35 5.07
CA LEU A 53 2.94 -3.43 4.36
C LEU A 53 2.80 -2.93 2.94
N LEU A 54 3.62 -1.96 2.58
CA LEU A 54 3.67 -1.47 1.21
C LEU A 54 4.67 -2.31 0.44
N THR A 55 4.26 -2.82 -0.68
CA THR A 55 5.13 -3.67 -1.48
C THR A 55 5.45 -2.99 -2.80
N SER A 56 6.65 -3.21 -3.30
CA SER A 56 7.07 -2.70 -4.57
C SER A 56 7.60 -3.87 -5.37
N ARG A 57 7.06 -4.06 -6.57
CA ARG A 57 7.54 -5.13 -7.38
C ARG A 57 8.13 -4.54 -8.57
N GLY A 58 9.24 -4.92 -8.89
CA GLY A 58 9.89 -4.30 -9.98
C GLY A 58 9.88 -4.91 -11.28
#